data_e1cc84819d98bb9f5a31e0f562b5f4b4
#
_entry.id   e1cc84819d98bb9f5a31e0f562b5f4b4
#
_cell.length_a   1.000
_cell.length_b   1.000
_cell.length_c   1.000
_cell.angle_alpha   90.00
_cell.angle_beta   90.00
_cell.angle_gamma   90.00
#
_symmetry.space_group_name_H-M   'P 1'
#
loop_
_entity.id
_entity.type
_entity.pdbx_description
1 polymer ?
#
loop_
_entity_poly.entity_id
_entity_poly.type
_entity_poly.pdbx_seq_one_letter_code
_entity_poly.pdbx_strand_id
1 'polypeptide(L)'
;FTLRFLVGLAEAPSFPGNSRIVAAWFPAQERGTAVAIFNSAQYFATVIFAPIMGWLTHEVGWSHVFFFMGGLGIVISFIWLKVIHEPNQHPGVNKKELEYIAEGGALINMDQKSSTAKVPFSQKWAQIRQLVGSRMMIGIYLGQYCINALTYFFITWFPVYLVQARGMSILKAGFVASVPAICGFVGGVLGGVISDWLMRRTGSLNIARKTP
;
A
#
# COMPACT_ATOMS: atom_id res chain seq x y z
N PHE A 1 -24.13 3.46 -8.11
CA PHE A 1 -23.73 3.07 -6.75
C PHE A 1 -23.19 1.62 -6.71
N THR A 2 -23.93 0.65 -7.22
CA THR A 2 -23.61 -0.79 -7.16
C THR A 2 -22.24 -1.13 -7.75
N LEU A 3 -21.88 -0.60 -8.91
CA LEU A 3 -20.58 -0.84 -9.54
C LEU A 3 -19.43 -0.30 -8.68
N ARG A 4 -19.59 0.88 -8.09
CA ARG A 4 -18.58 1.47 -7.17
C ARG A 4 -18.43 0.62 -5.90
N PHE A 5 -19.52 0.09 -5.38
CA PHE A 5 -19.48 -0.82 -4.23
C PHE A 5 -18.74 -2.12 -4.57
N LEU A 6 -19.01 -2.72 -5.74
CA LEU A 6 -18.32 -3.93 -6.19
C LEU A 6 -16.81 -3.70 -6.39
N VAL A 7 -16.42 -2.56 -6.96
CA VAL A 7 -15.00 -2.18 -7.09
C VAL A 7 -14.35 -2.08 -5.71
N GLY A 8 -14.97 -1.38 -4.76
CA GLY A 8 -14.43 -1.26 -3.39
C GLY A 8 -14.32 -2.62 -2.68
N LEU A 9 -15.28 -3.53 -2.88
CA LEU A 9 -15.23 -4.88 -2.34
C LEU A 9 -14.08 -5.70 -2.94
N ALA A 10 -13.85 -5.58 -4.26
CA ALA A 10 -12.76 -6.24 -4.95
C ALA A 10 -11.38 -5.67 -4.57
N GLU A 11 -11.30 -4.39 -4.24
CA GLU A 11 -10.06 -3.71 -3.84
C GLU A 11 -9.68 -3.97 -2.38
N ALA A 12 -10.63 -4.27 -1.51
CA ALA A 12 -10.44 -4.46 -0.08
C ALA A 12 -9.31 -5.44 0.31
N PRO A 13 -9.09 -6.58 -0.37
CA PRO A 13 -8.00 -7.51 -0.02
C PRO A 13 -6.62 -7.07 -0.50
N SER A 14 -6.47 -5.99 -1.28
CA SER A 14 -5.19 -5.58 -1.87
C SER A 14 -4.13 -5.22 -0.83
N PHE A 15 -4.46 -4.38 0.15
CA PHE A 15 -3.52 -4.00 1.21
C PHE A 15 -3.13 -5.16 2.14
N PRO A 16 -4.05 -5.97 2.66
CA PRO A 16 -3.70 -7.18 3.42
C PRO A 16 -2.88 -8.17 2.61
N GLY A 17 -3.22 -8.37 1.33
CA GLY A 17 -2.49 -9.26 0.43
C GLY A 17 -1.03 -8.83 0.24
N ASN A 18 -0.80 -7.56 -0.05
CA ASN A 18 0.55 -7.02 -0.20
C ASN A 18 1.35 -7.08 1.11
N SER A 19 0.74 -6.77 2.25
CA SER A 19 1.38 -6.91 3.55
C SER A 19 1.78 -8.36 3.86
N ARG A 20 0.96 -9.32 3.43
CA ARG A 20 1.27 -10.75 3.53
C ARG A 20 2.46 -11.14 2.66
N ILE A 21 2.53 -10.66 1.41
CA ILE A 21 3.66 -10.90 0.51
C ILE A 21 4.95 -10.36 1.13
N VAL A 22 4.94 -9.12 1.62
CA VAL A 22 6.11 -8.53 2.30
C VAL A 22 6.52 -9.37 3.52
N ALA A 23 5.57 -9.86 4.31
CA ALA A 23 5.88 -10.69 5.47
C ALA A 23 6.44 -12.07 5.10
N ALA A 24 6.08 -12.62 3.94
CA ALA A 24 6.56 -13.91 3.44
C ALA A 24 7.94 -13.83 2.76
N TRP A 25 8.21 -12.74 2.03
CA TRP A 25 9.40 -12.61 1.18
C TRP A 25 10.54 -11.83 1.84
N PHE A 26 10.27 -10.98 2.84
CA PHE A 26 11.29 -10.12 3.42
C PHE A 26 11.62 -10.50 4.87
N PRO A 27 12.93 -10.57 5.21
CA PRO A 27 13.40 -10.66 6.58
C PRO A 27 12.85 -9.54 7.46
N ALA A 28 12.70 -9.78 8.76
CA ALA A 28 12.14 -8.80 9.69
C ALA A 28 12.88 -7.45 9.69
N GLN A 29 14.18 -7.47 9.40
CA GLN A 29 15.03 -6.28 9.36
C GLN A 29 14.83 -5.40 8.12
N GLU A 30 14.32 -5.97 7.01
CA GLU A 30 14.15 -5.31 5.72
C GLU A 30 12.67 -4.96 5.42
N ARG A 31 11.76 -5.46 6.24
CA ARG A 31 10.31 -5.21 6.07
C ARG A 31 9.95 -3.72 6.11
N GLY A 32 10.67 -2.92 6.90
CA GLY A 32 10.42 -1.49 7.00
C GLY A 32 10.58 -0.79 5.66
N THR A 33 11.70 -1.02 4.99
CA THR A 33 11.97 -0.47 3.65
C THR A 33 11.01 -1.03 2.60
N ALA A 34 10.73 -2.33 2.62
CA ALA A 34 9.80 -2.95 1.68
C ALA A 34 8.37 -2.35 1.80
N VAL A 35 7.86 -2.20 3.04
CA VAL A 35 6.57 -1.58 3.31
C VAL A 35 6.56 -0.10 2.92
N ALA A 36 7.65 0.63 3.17
CA ALA A 36 7.76 2.03 2.79
C ALA A 36 7.73 2.23 1.27
N ILE A 37 8.45 1.40 0.51
CA ILE A 37 8.44 1.41 -0.96
C ILE A 37 7.03 1.08 -1.46
N PHE A 38 6.41 0.04 -0.94
CA PHE A 38 5.05 -0.35 -1.30
C PHE A 38 4.02 0.75 -1.05
N ASN A 39 4.05 1.37 0.15
CA ASN A 39 3.15 2.46 0.48
C ASN A 39 3.42 3.72 -0.36
N SER A 40 4.68 3.96 -0.72
CA SER A 40 5.07 5.11 -1.55
C SER A 40 4.61 4.96 -3.00
N ALA A 41 4.38 3.74 -3.48
CA ALA A 41 3.93 3.47 -4.84
C ALA A 41 2.59 4.17 -5.18
N GLN A 42 1.69 4.35 -4.20
CA GLN A 42 0.43 5.06 -4.40
C GLN A 42 0.65 6.56 -4.71
N TYR A 43 1.62 7.20 -4.07
CA TYR A 43 2.00 8.60 -4.38
C TYR A 43 2.63 8.70 -5.76
N PHE A 44 3.53 7.76 -6.08
CA PHE A 44 4.17 7.68 -7.40
C PHE A 44 3.15 7.44 -8.52
N ALA A 45 2.17 6.58 -8.29
CA ALA A 45 1.05 6.38 -9.21
C ALA A 45 0.28 7.69 -9.46
N THR A 46 0.01 8.47 -8.42
CA THR A 46 -0.67 9.76 -8.55
C THR A 46 0.14 10.74 -9.41
N VAL A 47 1.46 10.81 -9.23
CA VAL A 47 2.34 11.68 -10.02
C VAL A 47 2.31 11.32 -11.51
N ILE A 48 2.31 10.03 -11.85
CA ILE A 48 2.29 9.56 -13.25
C ILE A 48 0.89 9.65 -13.86
N PHE A 49 -0.11 9.11 -13.16
CA PHE A 49 -1.43 8.95 -13.76
C PHE A 49 -2.26 10.23 -13.75
N ALA A 50 -2.05 11.18 -12.84
CA ALA A 50 -2.83 12.41 -12.85
C ALA A 50 -2.65 13.23 -14.15
N PRO A 51 -1.43 13.47 -14.68
CA PRO A 51 -1.24 14.09 -15.98
C PRO A 51 -1.81 13.29 -17.15
N ILE A 52 -1.60 11.97 -17.15
CA ILE A 52 -2.10 11.07 -18.20
C ILE A 52 -3.63 11.11 -18.25
N MET A 53 -4.29 11.04 -17.08
CA MET A 53 -5.75 11.14 -16.95
C MET A 53 -6.27 12.50 -17.42
N GLY A 54 -5.58 13.59 -17.04
CA GLY A 54 -5.93 14.93 -17.46
C GLY A 54 -5.85 15.09 -18.99
N TRP A 55 -4.76 14.62 -19.60
CA TRP A 55 -4.59 14.61 -21.04
C TRP A 55 -5.64 13.75 -21.75
N LEU A 56 -5.85 12.52 -21.29
CA LEU A 56 -6.83 11.59 -21.89
C LEU A 56 -8.26 12.13 -21.79
N THR A 57 -8.61 12.77 -20.67
CA THR A 57 -9.91 13.41 -20.47
C THR A 57 -10.11 14.57 -21.44
N HIS A 58 -9.06 15.36 -21.70
CA HIS A 58 -9.10 16.50 -22.60
C HIS A 58 -9.26 16.07 -24.07
N GLU A 59 -8.49 15.07 -24.54
CA GLU A 59 -8.46 14.66 -25.94
C GLU A 59 -9.61 13.74 -26.35
N VAL A 60 -9.96 12.76 -25.49
CA VAL A 60 -10.84 11.63 -25.87
C VAL A 60 -12.10 11.57 -25.01
N GLY A 61 -12.12 12.31 -23.90
CA GLY A 61 -13.22 12.36 -22.97
C GLY A 61 -13.08 11.39 -21.77
N TRP A 62 -13.79 11.72 -20.71
CA TRP A 62 -13.70 11.04 -19.40
C TRP A 62 -14.03 9.53 -19.43
N SER A 63 -14.89 9.09 -20.33
CA SER A 63 -15.28 7.67 -20.44
C SER A 63 -14.10 6.78 -20.81
N HIS A 64 -13.21 7.24 -21.69
CA HIS A 64 -12.05 6.48 -22.15
C HIS A 64 -10.99 6.27 -21.07
N VAL A 65 -10.97 7.14 -20.05
CA VAL A 65 -10.12 6.94 -18.86
C VAL A 65 -10.45 5.63 -18.16
N PHE A 66 -11.74 5.32 -18.00
CA PHE A 66 -12.17 4.06 -17.36
C PHE A 66 -11.81 2.83 -18.19
N PHE A 67 -11.97 2.90 -19.51
CA PHE A 67 -11.57 1.80 -20.40
C PHE A 67 -10.05 1.58 -20.38
N PHE A 68 -9.26 2.64 -20.43
CA PHE A 68 -7.81 2.58 -20.35
C PHE A 68 -7.34 1.96 -19.03
N MET A 69 -7.85 2.45 -17.89
CA MET A 69 -7.48 1.94 -16.57
C MET A 69 -7.98 0.53 -16.33
N GLY A 70 -9.17 0.19 -16.81
CA GLY A 70 -9.71 -1.16 -16.76
C GLY A 70 -8.85 -2.15 -17.56
N GLY A 71 -8.45 -1.78 -18.77
CA GLY A 71 -7.56 -2.57 -19.61
C GLY A 71 -6.19 -2.79 -18.96
N LEU A 72 -5.60 -1.71 -18.42
CA LEU A 72 -4.34 -1.79 -17.68
C LEU A 72 -4.46 -2.70 -16.46
N GLY A 73 -5.56 -2.60 -15.71
CA GLY A 73 -5.83 -3.46 -14.56
C GLY A 73 -5.91 -4.94 -14.93
N ILE A 74 -6.53 -5.28 -16.06
CA ILE A 74 -6.59 -6.66 -16.58
C ILE A 74 -5.18 -7.17 -16.91
N VAL A 75 -4.39 -6.38 -17.62
CA VAL A 75 -3.00 -6.75 -17.96
C VAL A 75 -2.16 -6.98 -16.71
N ILE A 76 -2.24 -6.07 -15.73
CA ILE A 76 -1.53 -6.21 -14.46
C ILE A 76 -1.99 -7.45 -13.70
N SER A 77 -3.30 -7.78 -13.72
CA SER A 77 -3.83 -8.98 -13.08
C SER A 77 -3.24 -10.27 -13.68
N PHE A 78 -3.10 -10.34 -14.99
CA PHE A 78 -2.44 -11.49 -15.64
C PHE A 78 -0.96 -11.59 -15.28
N ILE A 79 -0.24 -10.46 -15.22
CA ILE A 79 1.16 -10.43 -14.79
C ILE A 79 1.26 -10.89 -13.33
N TRP A 80 0.38 -10.39 -12.46
CA TRP A 80 0.32 -10.75 -11.05
C TRP A 80 0.16 -12.26 -10.84
N LEU A 81 -0.80 -12.87 -11.52
CA LEU A 81 -1.06 -14.32 -11.43
C LEU A 81 0.12 -15.17 -11.90
N LYS A 82 0.95 -14.64 -12.81
CA LYS A 82 2.14 -15.33 -13.35
C LYS A 82 3.38 -15.15 -12.49
N VAL A 83 3.52 -14.01 -11.81
CA VAL A 83 4.76 -13.61 -11.12
C VAL A 83 4.68 -13.88 -9.63
N ILE A 84 3.51 -13.68 -9.01
CA ILE A 84 3.39 -13.81 -7.56
C ILE A 84 3.13 -15.26 -7.18
N HIS A 85 4.13 -15.86 -6.53
CA HIS A 85 4.09 -17.18 -5.95
C HIS A 85 4.55 -17.13 -4.48
N GLU A 86 4.27 -18.15 -3.71
CA GLU A 86 4.87 -18.27 -2.38
C GLU A 86 6.37 -18.60 -2.48
N PRO A 87 7.20 -18.16 -1.52
CA PRO A 87 8.65 -18.39 -1.57
C PRO A 87 9.02 -19.86 -1.77
N ASN A 88 8.27 -20.79 -1.17
CA ASN A 88 8.49 -22.23 -1.31
C ASN A 88 8.12 -22.82 -2.67
N GLN A 89 7.30 -22.13 -3.45
CA GLN A 89 6.76 -22.60 -4.73
C GLN A 89 7.32 -21.84 -5.93
N HIS A 90 8.12 -20.80 -5.68
CA HIS A 90 8.63 -19.95 -6.74
C HIS A 90 9.77 -20.66 -7.50
N PRO A 91 9.66 -20.81 -8.83
CA PRO A 91 10.62 -21.59 -9.63
C PRO A 91 12.03 -20.98 -9.71
N GLY A 92 12.18 -19.69 -9.39
CA GLY A 92 13.45 -18.96 -9.45
C GLY A 92 14.19 -18.82 -8.12
N VAL A 93 13.62 -19.32 -7.01
CA VAL A 93 14.23 -19.15 -5.69
C VAL A 93 15.21 -20.27 -5.39
N ASN A 94 16.46 -19.89 -5.04
CA ASN A 94 17.50 -20.83 -4.63
C ASN A 94 17.33 -21.25 -3.15
N LYS A 95 17.80 -22.46 -2.81
CA LYS A 95 17.77 -22.99 -1.42
C LYS A 95 18.45 -22.02 -0.42
N LYS A 96 19.57 -21.42 -0.79
CA LYS A 96 20.29 -20.45 0.04
C LYS A 96 19.49 -19.18 0.29
N GLU A 97 18.74 -18.72 -0.71
CA GLU A 97 17.86 -17.56 -0.58
C GLU A 97 16.68 -17.88 0.35
N LEU A 98 16.11 -19.07 0.22
CA LEU A 98 15.03 -19.53 1.09
C LEU A 98 15.49 -19.64 2.55
N GLU A 99 16.70 -20.16 2.79
CA GLU A 99 17.32 -20.22 4.11
C GLU A 99 17.54 -18.82 4.68
N TYR A 100 18.10 -17.89 3.90
CA TYR A 100 18.32 -16.50 4.30
C TYR A 100 17.01 -15.81 4.71
N ILE A 101 15.97 -15.98 3.91
CA ILE A 101 14.65 -15.41 4.16
C ILE A 101 14.05 -16.01 5.44
N ALA A 102 14.18 -17.36 5.61
CA ALA A 102 13.67 -18.06 6.76
C ALA A 102 14.39 -17.69 8.08
N GLU A 103 15.74 -17.67 8.06
CA GLU A 103 16.57 -17.28 9.20
C GLU A 103 16.33 -15.82 9.61
N GLY A 104 16.06 -14.94 8.63
CA GLY A 104 15.67 -13.55 8.85
C GLY A 104 14.27 -13.35 9.45
N GLY A 105 13.54 -14.41 9.76
CA GLY A 105 12.23 -14.37 10.41
C GLY A 105 11.07 -14.09 9.46
N ALA A 106 11.22 -14.40 8.17
CA ALA A 106 10.11 -14.37 7.23
C ALA A 106 9.13 -15.52 7.46
N LEU A 107 7.85 -15.28 7.14
CA LEU A 107 6.77 -16.22 7.39
C LEU A 107 6.53 -17.11 6.14
N ILE A 108 7.52 -17.90 5.75
CA ILE A 108 7.49 -18.70 4.52
C ILE A 108 6.43 -19.83 4.51
N ASN A 109 5.90 -20.21 5.68
CA ASN A 109 4.97 -21.33 5.86
C ASN A 109 3.58 -20.88 6.35
N MET A 110 3.13 -19.68 5.99
CA MET A 110 1.85 -19.14 6.48
C MET A 110 0.65 -20.03 6.12
N ASP A 111 0.65 -20.65 4.96
CA ASP A 111 -0.46 -21.49 4.50
C ASP A 111 -0.42 -22.92 5.05
N GLN A 112 0.76 -23.46 5.37
CA GLN A 112 0.87 -24.82 5.91
C GLN A 112 0.26 -24.95 7.31
N LYS A 113 0.23 -23.87 8.12
CA LYS A 113 -0.39 -23.87 9.45
C LYS A 113 -1.91 -23.66 9.42
N SER A 114 -2.45 -23.19 8.32
CA SER A 114 -3.89 -22.85 8.20
C SER A 114 -4.78 -24.09 7.98
N SER A 115 -4.22 -25.26 7.62
CA SER A 115 -5.04 -26.39 7.20
C SER A 115 -5.60 -27.25 8.34
N THR A 116 -5.19 -27.06 9.61
CA THR A 116 -5.39 -28.10 10.61
C THR A 116 -6.42 -27.81 11.72
N ALA A 117 -6.96 -26.61 11.85
CA ALA A 117 -8.01 -26.39 12.85
C ALA A 117 -9.03 -25.34 12.35
N LYS A 118 -10.25 -25.78 12.07
CA LYS A 118 -11.41 -24.89 11.94
C LYS A 118 -11.65 -24.21 13.29
N VAL A 119 -11.02 -23.05 13.49
CA VAL A 119 -11.27 -22.24 14.69
C VAL A 119 -12.75 -21.85 14.69
N PRO A 120 -13.52 -22.18 15.74
CA PRO A 120 -14.93 -21.89 15.83
C PRO A 120 -15.16 -20.37 15.73
N PHE A 121 -16.25 -19.97 15.09
CA PHE A 121 -16.59 -18.57 14.83
C PHE A 121 -16.58 -17.70 16.10
N SER A 122 -17.00 -18.26 17.22
CA SER A 122 -16.99 -17.60 18.53
C SER A 122 -15.58 -17.17 18.97
N GLN A 123 -14.57 -18.03 18.75
CA GLN A 123 -13.18 -17.71 19.08
C GLN A 123 -12.60 -16.66 18.13
N LYS A 124 -12.93 -16.71 16.83
CA LYS A 124 -12.54 -15.65 15.87
C LYS A 124 -13.11 -14.32 16.29
N TRP A 125 -14.36 -14.27 16.69
CA TRP A 125 -15.01 -13.05 17.14
C TRP A 125 -14.39 -12.48 18.44
N ALA A 126 -14.05 -13.34 19.39
CA ALA A 126 -13.35 -12.95 20.61
C ALA A 126 -11.96 -12.35 20.30
N GLN A 127 -11.20 -12.96 19.38
CA GLN A 127 -9.90 -12.44 18.93
C GLN A 127 -10.03 -11.07 18.24
N ILE A 128 -11.03 -10.91 17.37
CA ILE A 128 -11.31 -9.62 16.70
C ILE A 128 -11.64 -8.55 17.75
N ARG A 129 -12.50 -8.87 18.72
CA ARG A 129 -12.87 -7.94 19.78
C ARG A 129 -11.67 -7.52 20.64
N GLN A 130 -10.79 -8.47 20.95
CA GLN A 130 -9.56 -8.19 21.71
C GLN A 130 -8.60 -7.29 20.91
N LEU A 131 -8.44 -7.53 19.61
CA LEU A 131 -7.62 -6.70 18.72
C LEU A 131 -8.18 -5.28 18.63
N VAL A 132 -9.47 -5.14 18.33
CA VAL A 132 -10.12 -3.81 18.18
C VAL A 132 -10.13 -3.03 19.48
N GLY A 133 -10.22 -3.71 20.63
CA GLY A 133 -10.24 -3.08 21.97
C GLY A 133 -8.86 -2.71 22.53
N SER A 134 -7.76 -3.08 21.89
CA SER A 134 -6.43 -2.79 22.42
C SER A 134 -6.07 -1.30 22.21
N ARG A 135 -5.53 -0.64 23.25
CA ARG A 135 -5.13 0.79 23.19
C ARG A 135 -4.14 1.08 22.05
N MET A 136 -3.25 0.14 21.79
CA MET A 136 -2.27 0.25 20.70
C MET A 136 -2.96 0.28 19.33
N MET A 137 -3.91 -0.62 19.11
CA MET A 137 -4.66 -0.69 17.85
C MET A 137 -5.55 0.52 17.64
N ILE A 138 -6.20 1.04 18.71
CA ILE A 138 -6.98 2.27 18.64
C ILE A 138 -6.09 3.45 18.21
N GLY A 139 -4.88 3.57 18.77
CA GLY A 139 -3.90 4.59 18.36
C GLY A 139 -3.51 4.49 16.90
N ILE A 140 -3.27 3.27 16.40
CA ILE A 140 -2.95 3.02 14.99
C ILE A 140 -4.14 3.39 14.09
N TYR A 141 -5.36 3.00 14.45
CA TYR A 141 -6.56 3.33 13.66
C TYR A 141 -6.80 4.84 13.58
N LEU A 142 -6.64 5.55 14.70
CA LEU A 142 -6.78 7.01 14.73
C LEU A 142 -5.71 7.70 13.88
N GLY A 143 -4.45 7.27 14.00
CA GLY A 143 -3.35 7.77 13.17
C GLY A 143 -3.60 7.53 11.68
N GLN A 144 -4.02 6.31 11.32
CA GLN A 144 -4.33 5.96 9.94
C GLN A 144 -5.53 6.76 9.40
N TYR A 145 -6.53 7.01 10.24
CA TYR A 145 -7.66 7.85 9.87
C TYR A 145 -7.21 9.28 9.52
N CYS A 146 -6.36 9.88 10.36
CA CYS A 146 -5.83 11.23 10.12
C CYS A 146 -5.00 11.31 8.83
N ILE A 147 -4.12 10.32 8.59
CA ILE A 147 -3.32 10.24 7.36
C ILE A 147 -4.23 10.12 6.13
N ASN A 148 -5.22 9.23 6.17
CA ASN A 148 -6.15 9.07 5.07
C ASN A 148 -6.99 10.33 4.82
N ALA A 149 -7.46 11.01 5.86
CA ALA A 149 -8.21 12.25 5.74
C ALA A 149 -7.40 13.34 5.02
N LEU A 150 -6.12 13.52 5.39
CA LEU A 150 -5.20 14.43 4.69
C LEU A 150 -4.96 14.01 3.24
N THR A 151 -4.73 12.73 2.99
CA THR A 151 -4.49 12.21 1.64
C THR A 151 -5.70 12.46 0.73
N TYR A 152 -6.92 12.17 1.21
CA TYR A 152 -8.14 12.44 0.46
C TYR A 152 -8.39 13.93 0.23
N PHE A 153 -8.03 14.79 1.20
CA PHE A 153 -8.07 16.23 1.01
C PHE A 153 -7.19 16.67 -0.17
N PHE A 154 -5.93 16.24 -0.21
CA PHE A 154 -5.00 16.59 -1.28
C PHE A 154 -5.38 16.01 -2.63
N ILE A 155 -5.94 14.80 -2.68
CA ILE A 155 -6.35 14.18 -3.95
C ILE A 155 -7.64 14.79 -4.49
N THR A 156 -8.61 15.11 -3.63
CA THR A 156 -9.96 15.49 -4.07
C THR A 156 -10.18 16.99 -4.03
N TRP A 157 -9.95 17.62 -2.87
CA TRP A 157 -10.31 19.01 -2.65
C TRP A 157 -9.25 20.00 -3.09
N PHE A 158 -8.00 19.66 -2.98
CA PHE A 158 -6.91 20.57 -3.32
C PHE A 158 -6.90 20.97 -4.82
N PRO A 159 -7.04 20.05 -5.80
CA PRO A 159 -7.16 20.42 -7.21
C PRO A 159 -8.38 21.31 -7.47
N VAL A 160 -9.52 21.01 -6.86
CA VAL A 160 -10.74 21.81 -6.99
C VAL A 160 -10.53 23.23 -6.46
N TYR A 161 -9.89 23.36 -5.30
CA TYR A 161 -9.52 24.65 -4.71
C TYR A 161 -8.61 25.46 -5.63
N LEU A 162 -7.60 24.83 -6.25
CA LEU A 162 -6.68 25.50 -7.16
C LEU A 162 -7.40 26.07 -8.40
N VAL A 163 -8.36 25.34 -8.94
CA VAL A 163 -9.15 25.79 -10.10
C VAL A 163 -10.18 26.84 -9.69
N GLN A 164 -11.00 26.57 -8.69
CA GLN A 164 -12.15 27.45 -8.37
C GLN A 164 -11.76 28.69 -7.57
N ALA A 165 -10.88 28.56 -6.58
CA ALA A 165 -10.51 29.67 -5.71
C ALA A 165 -9.28 30.46 -6.19
N ARG A 166 -8.34 29.80 -6.88
CA ARG A 166 -7.12 30.40 -7.38
C ARG A 166 -7.15 30.70 -8.89
N GLY A 167 -8.21 30.32 -9.61
CA GLY A 167 -8.37 30.60 -11.04
C GLY A 167 -7.34 29.91 -11.93
N MET A 168 -6.72 28.83 -11.48
CA MET A 168 -5.73 28.11 -12.27
C MET A 168 -6.40 27.30 -13.38
N SER A 169 -5.73 27.18 -14.54
CA SER A 169 -6.17 26.22 -15.56
C SER A 169 -6.09 24.79 -15.04
N ILE A 170 -6.94 23.91 -15.52
CA ILE A 170 -7.01 22.49 -15.11
C ILE A 170 -5.64 21.82 -15.23
N LEU A 171 -4.93 22.09 -16.33
CA LEU A 171 -3.60 21.55 -16.57
C LEU A 171 -2.59 22.01 -15.50
N LYS A 172 -2.56 23.33 -15.21
CA LYS A 172 -1.67 23.91 -14.20
C LYS A 172 -2.02 23.39 -12.79
N ALA A 173 -3.29 23.28 -12.47
CA ALA A 173 -3.76 22.74 -11.21
C ALA A 173 -3.34 21.25 -11.03
N GLY A 174 -3.36 20.44 -12.10
CA GLY A 174 -2.88 19.07 -12.10
C GLY A 174 -1.38 18.96 -11.75
N PHE A 175 -0.54 19.80 -12.34
CA PHE A 175 0.89 19.83 -12.01
C PHE A 175 1.15 20.27 -10.57
N VAL A 176 0.48 21.33 -10.10
CA VAL A 176 0.65 21.80 -8.72
C VAL A 176 0.12 20.79 -7.71
N ALA A 177 -0.96 20.10 -8.03
CA ALA A 177 -1.51 19.01 -7.19
C ALA A 177 -0.58 17.78 -7.08
N SER A 178 0.37 17.62 -8.01
CA SER A 178 1.36 16.56 -7.93
C SER A 178 2.46 16.82 -6.90
N VAL A 179 2.70 18.07 -6.50
CA VAL A 179 3.77 18.43 -5.55
C VAL A 179 3.60 17.77 -4.18
N PRO A 180 2.43 17.80 -3.53
CA PRO A 180 2.21 17.06 -2.28
C PRO A 180 2.44 15.55 -2.42
N ALA A 181 2.08 14.96 -3.57
CA ALA A 181 2.29 13.55 -3.84
C ALA A 181 3.78 13.21 -3.98
N ILE A 182 4.58 14.08 -4.63
CA ILE A 182 6.04 13.93 -4.71
C ILE A 182 6.65 14.00 -3.31
N CYS A 183 6.25 14.98 -2.49
CA CYS A 183 6.70 15.08 -1.11
C CYS A 183 6.32 13.85 -0.27
N GLY A 184 5.10 13.32 -0.47
CA GLY A 184 4.62 12.10 0.18
C GLY A 184 5.44 10.87 -0.21
N PHE A 185 5.76 10.73 -1.49
CA PHE A 185 6.63 9.66 -2.00
C PHE A 185 8.03 9.73 -1.38
N VAL A 186 8.69 10.86 -1.50
CA VAL A 186 10.05 11.07 -0.97
C VAL A 186 10.08 10.88 0.55
N GLY A 187 9.13 11.49 1.27
CA GLY A 187 9.01 11.35 2.73
C GLY A 187 8.74 9.92 3.17
N GLY A 188 7.89 9.18 2.44
CA GLY A 188 7.60 7.78 2.73
C GLY A 188 8.82 6.88 2.58
N VAL A 189 9.57 7.02 1.49
CA VAL A 189 10.80 6.25 1.24
C VAL A 189 11.88 6.62 2.28
N LEU A 190 12.13 7.91 2.49
CA LEU A 190 13.12 8.38 3.47
C LEU A 190 12.77 7.92 4.89
N GLY A 191 11.50 7.98 5.29
CA GLY A 191 11.04 7.51 6.60
C GLY A 191 11.32 6.03 6.81
N GLY A 192 11.11 5.19 5.78
CA GLY A 192 11.45 3.76 5.82
C GLY A 192 12.95 3.52 5.99
N VAL A 193 13.76 4.17 5.15
CA VAL A 193 15.23 4.04 5.20
C VAL A 193 15.80 4.53 6.53
N ILE A 194 15.34 5.68 7.03
CA ILE A 194 15.77 6.23 8.33
C ILE A 194 15.36 5.28 9.46
N SER A 195 14.15 4.73 9.42
CA SER A 195 13.67 3.76 10.41
C SER A 195 14.57 2.52 10.47
N ASP A 196 14.91 1.94 9.33
CA ASP A 196 15.75 0.74 9.27
C ASP A 196 17.22 1.06 9.64
N TRP A 197 17.73 2.23 9.26
CA TRP A 197 19.05 2.70 9.69
C TRP A 197 19.14 2.89 11.22
N LEU A 198 18.10 3.51 11.83
CA LEU A 198 18.00 3.65 13.28
C LEU A 198 17.91 2.28 13.97
N MET A 199 17.17 1.34 13.40
CA MET A 199 17.08 -0.02 13.90
C MET A 199 18.43 -0.71 13.97
N ARG A 200 19.22 -0.61 12.89
CA ARG A 200 20.57 -1.19 12.82
C ARG A 200 21.52 -0.54 13.81
N ARG A 201 21.38 0.77 14.06
CA ARG A 201 22.28 1.53 14.94
C ARG A 201 21.94 1.44 16.42
N THR A 202 20.67 1.39 16.77
CA THR A 202 20.19 1.43 18.16
C THR A 202 19.77 0.07 18.71
N GLY A 203 19.48 -0.88 17.84
CA GLY A 203 18.91 -2.20 18.22
C GLY A 203 17.51 -2.12 18.86
N SER A 204 16.93 -0.91 18.95
CA SER A 204 15.65 -0.67 19.62
C SER A 204 14.55 -0.40 18.62
N LEU A 205 13.61 -1.34 18.50
CA LEU A 205 12.38 -1.20 17.70
C LEU A 205 11.56 0.05 18.07
N ASN A 206 11.55 0.40 19.35
CA ASN A 206 10.77 1.51 19.85
C ASN A 206 11.29 2.86 19.34
N ILE A 207 12.60 3.06 19.36
CA ILE A 207 13.24 4.27 18.84
C ILE A 207 13.12 4.30 17.32
N ALA A 208 13.45 3.22 16.65
CA ALA A 208 13.43 3.13 15.19
C ALA A 208 12.07 3.39 14.56
N ARG A 209 10.98 3.04 15.24
CA ARG A 209 9.61 3.17 14.71
C ARG A 209 8.85 4.41 15.18
N LYS A 210 9.36 5.14 16.16
CA LYS A 210 8.69 6.34 16.71
C LYS A 210 9.41 7.65 16.38
N THR A 211 10.65 7.60 15.93
CA THR A 211 11.47 8.82 15.66
C THR A 211 11.26 9.39 14.25
N PRO A 212 11.15 8.58 13.17
CA PRO A 212 10.80 9.13 11.86
C PRO A 212 9.31 9.42 11.78
#